data_0aa5948fadb1a78d77efc2a0e645e4d1
#
_entry.id   0aa5948fadb1a78d77efc2a0e645e4d1
#
_cell.length_a   1.000
_cell.length_b   1.000
_cell.length_c   1.000
_cell.angle_alpha   90.00
_cell.angle_beta   90.00
_cell.angle_gamma   90.00
#
_symmetry.space_group_name_H-M   'P 1'
#
loop_
_entity.id
_entity.type
_entity.pdbx_description
1 polymer ?
#
loop_
_entity_poly.entity_id
_entity_poly.type
_entity_poly.pdbx_seq_one_letter_code
_entity_poly.pdbx_strand_id
1 'polypeptide(L)'
;MNRILILELVTALGFAAVQAAQKPNVLLILVDDLKPAMGCYGDNVAITPNMDALARRGMRFDMAYCNQAVCAPSRFTLMLGAHSTSTGLYGLGSHLRKAWPGAVTMPQHFAKHGYRTESLGKVFHIGHGNQGDPESF
;
A
#
# COMPACT_ATOMS: atom_id res chain seq x y z
N MET A 1 15.05 -20.13 55.37
CA MET A 1 15.75 -19.16 54.52
C MET A 1 15.47 -19.31 53.00
N ASN A 2 14.62 -20.23 52.54
CA ASN A 2 14.45 -20.51 51.12
C ASN A 2 13.13 -20.06 50.46
N ARG A 3 12.22 -19.44 51.18
CA ARG A 3 10.93 -19.00 50.60
C ARG A 3 10.92 -17.55 50.09
N ILE A 4 11.78 -16.70 50.61
CA ILE A 4 11.88 -15.29 50.21
C ILE A 4 12.64 -15.15 48.90
N LEU A 5 13.66 -15.97 48.64
CA LEU A 5 14.43 -15.93 47.40
C LEU A 5 13.62 -16.38 46.14
N ILE A 6 12.63 -17.26 46.33
CA ILE A 6 11.77 -17.72 45.24
C ILE A 6 10.75 -16.68 44.81
N LEU A 7 10.28 -15.89 45.78
CA LEU A 7 9.30 -14.84 45.49
C LEU A 7 9.91 -13.64 44.75
N GLU A 8 11.17 -13.30 45.04
CA GLU A 8 11.87 -12.22 44.31
C GLU A 8 12.26 -12.65 42.88
N LEU A 9 12.54 -13.93 42.64
CA LEU A 9 12.85 -14.43 41.30
C LEU A 9 11.62 -14.46 40.38
N VAL A 10 10.44 -14.70 40.93
CA VAL A 10 9.17 -14.69 40.17
C VAL A 10 8.71 -13.27 39.82
N THR A 11 9.00 -12.29 40.69
CA THR A 11 8.70 -10.87 40.37
C THR A 11 9.66 -10.26 39.39
N ALA A 12 10.90 -10.72 39.28
CA ALA A 12 11.87 -10.22 38.31
C ALA A 12 11.61 -10.76 36.87
N LEU A 13 10.93 -11.90 36.72
CA LEU A 13 10.54 -12.47 35.41
C LEU A 13 9.23 -11.92 34.85
N GLY A 14 8.48 -11.11 35.57
CA GLY A 14 7.14 -10.65 35.21
C GLY A 14 7.08 -9.35 34.38
N PHE A 15 8.17 -8.66 34.16
CA PHE A 15 8.19 -7.36 33.44
C PHE A 15 9.13 -7.37 32.23
N ALA A 16 9.16 -8.44 31.46
CA ALA A 16 9.47 -8.25 30.04
C ALA A 16 8.26 -7.54 29.42
N ALA A 17 8.25 -6.20 29.48
CA ALA A 17 7.30 -5.40 28.72
C ALA A 17 7.41 -5.88 27.27
N VAL A 18 6.40 -6.60 26.78
CA VAL A 18 6.25 -6.87 25.36
C VAL A 18 6.11 -5.49 24.73
N GLN A 19 7.23 -4.95 24.30
CA GLN A 19 7.26 -3.69 23.59
C GLN A 19 6.53 -3.98 22.29
N ALA A 20 5.28 -3.55 22.21
CA ALA A 20 4.48 -3.72 21.00
C ALA A 20 5.30 -3.19 19.83
N ALA A 21 5.64 -4.06 18.88
CA ALA A 21 6.44 -3.68 17.73
C ALA A 21 5.79 -2.44 17.09
N GLN A 22 6.54 -1.36 17.01
CA GLN A 22 6.04 -0.12 16.43
C GLN A 22 5.67 -0.40 14.97
N LYS A 23 4.41 -0.11 14.61
CA LYS A 23 3.94 -0.33 13.25
C LYS A 23 4.77 0.50 12.28
N PRO A 24 5.33 -0.08 11.22
CA PRO A 24 6.12 0.67 10.26
C PRO A 24 5.24 1.64 9.47
N ASN A 25 5.79 2.78 9.09
CA ASN A 25 5.14 3.66 8.12
C ASN A 25 5.14 3.01 6.73
N VAL A 26 4.08 3.20 5.98
CA VAL A 26 3.94 2.70 4.61
C VAL A 26 3.80 3.88 3.67
N LEU A 27 4.71 4.00 2.71
CA LEU A 27 4.65 4.99 1.64
C LEU A 27 4.44 4.28 0.30
N LEU A 28 3.32 4.54 -0.35
CA LEU A 28 3.01 4.06 -1.69
C LEU A 28 3.13 5.23 -2.69
N ILE A 29 4.05 5.10 -3.64
CA ILE A 29 4.24 6.08 -4.71
C ILE A 29 3.68 5.51 -6.01
N LEU A 30 2.68 6.17 -6.56
CA LEU A 30 2.03 5.80 -7.82
C LEU A 30 2.41 6.78 -8.91
N VAL A 31 3.03 6.28 -9.96
CA VAL A 31 3.38 7.11 -11.12
C VAL A 31 2.49 6.72 -12.29
N ASP A 32 1.74 7.70 -12.81
CA ASP A 32 0.81 7.50 -13.93
C ASP A 32 1.59 7.27 -15.23
N ASP A 33 1.14 6.32 -16.03
CA ASP A 33 1.70 5.99 -17.36
C ASP A 33 3.21 5.68 -17.37
N LEU A 34 3.80 5.31 -16.24
CA LEU A 34 5.20 4.95 -16.16
C LEU A 34 5.44 3.53 -16.71
N LYS A 35 6.28 3.44 -17.72
CA LYS A 35 6.96 2.20 -18.11
C LYS A 35 8.28 2.06 -17.32
N PRO A 36 9.00 0.91 -17.40
CA PRO A 36 10.26 0.72 -16.65
C PRO A 36 11.41 1.61 -17.20
N ALA A 37 11.19 2.91 -17.31
CA ALA A 37 12.16 3.90 -17.77
C ALA A 37 12.89 4.49 -16.56
N MET A 38 13.68 3.65 -15.87
CA MET A 38 14.52 4.01 -14.73
C MET A 38 15.87 3.30 -14.83
N GLY A 39 16.92 3.89 -14.29
CA GLY A 39 18.28 3.34 -14.32
C GLY A 39 18.35 1.91 -13.76
N CYS A 40 17.65 1.62 -12.68
CA CYS A 40 17.59 0.29 -12.09
C CYS A 40 16.97 -0.79 -13.00
N TYR A 41 16.24 -0.41 -14.04
CA TYR A 41 15.73 -1.31 -15.08
C TYR A 41 16.54 -1.25 -16.39
N GLY A 42 17.70 -0.58 -16.38
CA GLY A 42 18.59 -0.51 -17.54
C GLY A 42 18.29 0.63 -18.51
N ASP A 43 17.44 1.59 -18.15
CA ASP A 43 17.27 2.80 -18.93
C ASP A 43 18.49 3.70 -18.80
N ASN A 44 19.08 4.10 -19.93
CA ASN A 44 20.28 4.93 -19.98
C ASN A 44 19.99 6.43 -20.18
N VAL A 45 18.72 6.80 -20.34
CA VAL A 45 18.30 8.18 -20.60
C VAL A 45 17.77 8.83 -19.32
N ALA A 46 16.99 8.10 -18.56
CA ALA A 46 16.40 8.61 -17.32
C ALA A 46 17.46 8.68 -16.20
N ILE A 47 17.54 9.83 -15.56
CA ILE A 47 18.42 10.04 -14.39
C ILE A 47 17.59 9.83 -13.12
N THR A 48 17.68 8.66 -12.51
CA THR A 48 16.84 8.23 -11.39
C THR A 48 17.64 7.78 -10.15
N PRO A 49 18.58 8.57 -9.64
CA PRO A 49 19.54 8.11 -8.63
C PRO A 49 18.88 7.67 -7.31
N ASN A 50 17.80 8.31 -6.90
CA ASN A 50 17.10 7.97 -5.66
C ASN A 50 16.29 6.68 -5.82
N MET A 51 15.63 6.45 -6.96
CA MET A 51 14.93 5.22 -7.27
C MET A 51 15.90 4.04 -7.40
N ASP A 52 17.03 4.29 -8.04
CA ASP A 52 18.10 3.29 -8.18
C ASP A 52 18.72 2.95 -6.82
N ALA A 53 18.89 3.93 -5.93
CA ALA A 53 19.32 3.70 -4.57
C ALA A 53 18.30 2.90 -3.75
N LEU A 54 17.01 3.15 -3.94
CA LEU A 54 15.94 2.36 -3.31
C LEU A 54 15.97 0.92 -3.82
N ALA A 55 16.09 0.72 -5.12
CA ALA A 55 16.17 -0.60 -5.74
C ALA A 55 17.36 -1.43 -5.23
N ARG A 56 18.52 -0.78 -4.99
CA ARG A 56 19.69 -1.46 -4.42
C ARG A 56 19.50 -1.91 -2.98
N ARG A 57 18.64 -1.26 -2.21
CA ARG A 57 18.39 -1.57 -0.79
C ARG A 57 17.15 -2.41 -0.55
N GLY A 58 16.29 -2.47 -1.55
CA GLY A 58 15.00 -3.16 -1.49
C GLY A 58 14.92 -4.32 -2.45
N MET A 59 13.70 -4.65 -2.81
CA MET A 59 13.40 -5.68 -3.81
C MET A 59 12.92 -5.02 -5.10
N ARG A 60 13.53 -5.37 -6.21
CA ARG A 60 13.10 -4.97 -7.56
C ARG A 60 12.32 -6.12 -8.18
N PHE A 61 11.18 -5.80 -8.78
CA PHE A 61 10.36 -6.76 -9.51
C PHE A 61 10.53 -6.52 -11.01
N ASP A 62 11.16 -7.45 -11.71
CA ASP A 62 11.40 -7.32 -13.15
C ASP A 62 10.16 -7.70 -13.99
N MET A 63 9.24 -8.45 -13.41
CA MET A 63 8.03 -8.95 -14.08
C MET A 63 6.77 -8.61 -13.31
N ALA A 64 6.65 -7.35 -12.87
CA ALA A 64 5.43 -6.84 -12.26
C ALA A 64 4.54 -6.20 -13.34
N TYR A 65 3.30 -6.61 -13.41
CA TYR A 65 2.35 -6.16 -14.43
C TYR A 65 1.12 -5.52 -13.78
N CYS A 66 0.61 -4.45 -14.38
CA CYS A 66 -0.71 -3.94 -14.02
C CYS A 66 -1.79 -4.91 -14.56
N ASN A 67 -2.87 -5.08 -13.80
CA ASN A 67 -3.95 -5.97 -14.21
C ASN A 67 -4.72 -5.44 -15.43
N GLN A 68 -4.82 -4.13 -15.57
CA GLN A 68 -5.50 -3.46 -16.67
C GLN A 68 -4.68 -2.23 -17.08
N ALA A 69 -4.32 -2.12 -18.35
CA ALA A 69 -3.45 -1.05 -18.87
C ALA A 69 -4.23 0.27 -19.12
N VAL A 70 -5.03 0.68 -18.15
CA VAL A 70 -5.82 1.93 -18.16
C VAL A 70 -5.84 2.49 -16.74
N CYS A 71 -5.72 3.81 -16.58
CA CYS A 71 -5.54 4.50 -15.29
C CYS A 71 -6.54 4.07 -14.20
N ALA A 72 -7.85 4.23 -14.45
CA ALA A 72 -8.87 3.95 -13.44
C ALA A 72 -8.89 2.47 -13.01
N PRO A 73 -9.05 1.51 -13.92
CA PRO A 73 -9.11 0.09 -13.52
C PRO A 73 -7.80 -0.41 -12.92
N SER A 74 -6.63 0.03 -13.39
CA SER A 74 -5.34 -0.32 -12.77
C SER A 74 -5.28 0.13 -11.31
N ARG A 75 -5.72 1.36 -11.02
CA ARG A 75 -5.75 1.92 -9.66
C ARG A 75 -6.79 1.23 -8.79
N PHE A 76 -7.97 0.91 -9.31
CA PHE A 76 -8.97 0.12 -8.59
C PHE A 76 -8.45 -1.25 -8.21
N THR A 77 -7.81 -1.93 -9.15
CA THR A 77 -7.22 -3.26 -8.91
C THR A 77 -6.18 -3.23 -7.79
N LEU A 78 -5.31 -2.22 -7.82
CA LEU A 78 -4.28 -2.03 -6.79
C LEU A 78 -4.91 -1.75 -5.42
N MET A 79 -5.90 -0.84 -5.36
CA MET A 79 -6.53 -0.44 -4.10
C MET A 79 -7.46 -1.50 -3.52
N LEU A 80 -8.02 -2.36 -4.35
CA LEU A 80 -8.94 -3.43 -3.94
C LEU A 80 -8.25 -4.78 -3.73
N GLY A 81 -7.07 -4.97 -4.31
CA GLY A 81 -6.46 -6.30 -4.40
C GLY A 81 -7.30 -7.31 -5.20
N ALA A 82 -8.13 -6.81 -6.14
CA ALA A 82 -9.07 -7.63 -6.90
C ALA A 82 -9.00 -7.30 -8.40
N HIS A 83 -9.00 -8.31 -9.24
CA HIS A 83 -8.94 -8.16 -10.69
C HIS A 83 -10.19 -7.49 -11.29
N SER A 84 -10.03 -6.76 -12.38
CA SER A 84 -11.13 -6.14 -13.12
C SER A 84 -12.18 -7.17 -13.58
N THR A 85 -11.77 -8.40 -13.86
CA THR A 85 -12.68 -9.52 -14.18
C THR A 85 -13.63 -9.87 -13.05
N SER A 86 -13.22 -9.65 -11.79
CA SER A 86 -14.04 -9.91 -10.62
C SER A 86 -14.89 -8.71 -10.21
N THR A 87 -14.45 -7.49 -10.53
CA THR A 87 -15.08 -6.26 -10.09
C THR A 87 -15.97 -5.61 -11.15
N GLY A 88 -15.76 -5.94 -12.43
CA GLY A 88 -16.40 -5.27 -13.56
C GLY A 88 -15.85 -3.86 -13.87
N LEU A 89 -14.77 -3.44 -13.22
CA LEU A 89 -14.18 -2.12 -13.36
C LEU A 89 -13.13 -2.11 -14.49
N TYR A 90 -13.53 -1.80 -15.71
CA TYR A 90 -12.65 -1.90 -16.89
C TYR A 90 -12.26 -0.57 -17.53
N GLY A 91 -13.03 0.50 -17.36
CA GLY A 91 -12.87 1.75 -18.07
C GLY A 91 -12.66 2.95 -17.20
N LEU A 92 -12.33 4.10 -17.81
CA LEU A 92 -12.12 5.37 -17.11
C LEU A 92 -13.39 5.87 -16.41
N GLY A 93 -14.56 5.61 -16.99
CA GLY A 93 -15.86 5.93 -16.41
C GLY A 93 -16.40 4.93 -15.40
N SER A 94 -15.62 3.91 -15.03
CA SER A 94 -16.01 2.96 -14.00
C SER A 94 -16.03 3.62 -12.62
N HIS A 95 -17.06 3.33 -11.81
CA HIS A 95 -17.22 3.88 -10.47
C HIS A 95 -17.14 2.77 -9.42
N LEU A 96 -16.11 2.82 -8.58
CA LEU A 96 -15.87 1.83 -7.53
C LEU A 96 -17.11 1.58 -6.66
N ARG A 97 -17.63 2.62 -6.06
CA ARG A 97 -18.75 2.52 -5.09
C ARG A 97 -20.08 2.12 -5.71
N LYS A 98 -20.26 2.35 -7.03
CA LYS A 98 -21.43 1.83 -7.76
C LYS A 98 -21.30 0.34 -8.06
N ALA A 99 -20.14 -0.09 -8.50
CA ALA A 99 -19.88 -1.48 -8.82
C ALA A 99 -19.78 -2.38 -7.57
N TRP A 100 -19.15 -1.85 -6.52
CA TRP A 100 -18.92 -2.59 -5.28
C TRP A 100 -19.04 -1.67 -4.06
N PRO A 101 -20.26 -1.36 -3.60
CA PRO A 101 -20.51 -0.42 -2.51
C PRO A 101 -19.81 -0.79 -1.20
N GLY A 102 -19.77 -2.08 -0.87
CA GLY A 102 -19.15 -2.59 0.35
C GLY A 102 -17.66 -2.90 0.26
N ALA A 103 -16.99 -2.51 -0.83
CA ALA A 103 -15.56 -2.77 -1.01
C ALA A 103 -14.73 -2.12 0.10
N VAL A 104 -13.77 -2.87 0.63
CA VAL A 104 -12.76 -2.34 1.55
C VAL A 104 -11.48 -2.13 0.75
N THR A 105 -11.07 -0.87 0.62
CA THR A 105 -9.82 -0.52 -0.05
C THR A 105 -8.62 -0.69 0.87
N MET A 106 -7.43 -0.76 0.27
CA MET A 106 -6.17 -0.88 1.02
C MET A 106 -6.02 0.25 2.07
N PRO A 107 -6.26 1.54 1.77
CA PRO A 107 -6.21 2.58 2.80
C PRO A 107 -7.23 2.36 3.92
N GLN A 108 -8.48 1.99 3.60
CA GLN A 108 -9.48 1.66 4.62
C GLN A 108 -9.05 0.48 5.49
N HIS A 109 -8.40 -0.53 4.90
CA HIS A 109 -7.86 -1.66 5.65
C HIS A 109 -6.80 -1.20 6.65
N PHE A 110 -5.86 -0.36 6.23
CA PHE A 110 -4.85 0.23 7.11
C PHE A 110 -5.48 1.07 8.22
N ALA A 111 -6.46 1.92 7.89
CA ALA A 111 -7.17 2.75 8.86
C ALA A 111 -7.87 1.90 9.94
N LYS A 112 -8.55 0.82 9.55
CA LYS A 112 -9.16 -0.15 10.49
C LYS A 112 -8.15 -0.81 11.43
N HIS A 113 -6.87 -0.85 11.04
CA HIS A 113 -5.79 -1.40 11.86
C HIS A 113 -4.98 -0.32 12.59
N GLY A 114 -5.53 0.89 12.72
CA GLY A 114 -4.95 1.97 13.52
C GLY A 114 -3.82 2.74 12.84
N TYR A 115 -3.76 2.75 11.52
CA TYR A 115 -2.94 3.68 10.76
C TYR A 115 -3.72 4.95 10.46
N ARG A 116 -3.03 6.07 10.41
CA ARG A 116 -3.52 7.28 9.74
C ARG A 116 -3.24 7.13 8.26
N THR A 117 -4.26 7.29 7.42
CA THR A 117 -4.15 7.20 5.97
C THR A 117 -4.31 8.58 5.36
N GLU A 118 -3.46 8.89 4.41
CA GLU A 118 -3.48 10.17 3.69
C GLU A 118 -3.17 9.92 2.21
N SER A 119 -3.67 10.80 1.35
CA SER A 119 -3.38 10.76 -0.08
C SER A 119 -3.04 12.13 -0.62
N LEU A 120 -2.15 12.16 -1.61
CA LEU A 120 -1.79 13.34 -2.37
C LEU A 120 -1.81 13.00 -3.86
N GLY A 121 -2.37 13.89 -4.67
CA GLY A 121 -2.42 13.73 -6.12
C GLY A 121 -3.34 12.60 -6.58
N LYS A 122 -2.94 11.93 -7.65
CA LYS A 122 -3.76 10.93 -8.35
C LYS A 122 -3.59 9.53 -7.76
N VAL A 123 -4.16 9.27 -6.60
CA VAL A 123 -4.23 7.91 -6.02
C VAL A 123 -5.36 7.12 -6.66
N PHE A 124 -6.58 7.61 -6.63
CA PHE A 124 -7.68 7.16 -7.47
C PHE A 124 -7.77 7.98 -8.74
N HIS A 125 -8.46 7.46 -9.74
CA HIS A 125 -8.71 8.21 -10.97
C HIS A 125 -9.69 9.36 -10.71
N ILE A 126 -9.37 10.55 -11.23
CA ILE A 126 -10.20 11.74 -11.21
C ILE A 126 -10.51 12.11 -12.66
N GLY A 127 -11.76 12.43 -12.95
CA GLY A 127 -12.25 12.67 -14.31
C GLY A 127 -13.21 11.59 -14.80
N HIS A 128 -13.81 11.78 -15.94
CA HIS A 128 -14.82 10.89 -16.51
C HIS A 128 -15.95 10.53 -15.53
N GLY A 129 -16.34 11.51 -14.67
CA GLY A 129 -17.32 11.31 -13.63
C GLY A 129 -16.80 10.76 -12.31
N ASN A 130 -15.53 10.36 -12.23
CA ASN A 130 -14.88 9.95 -10.97
C ASN A 130 -14.35 11.18 -10.22
N GLN A 131 -14.49 11.16 -8.90
CA GLN A 131 -14.02 12.21 -7.99
C GLN A 131 -13.04 11.65 -6.93
N GLY A 132 -12.43 10.50 -7.20
CA GLY A 132 -11.64 9.77 -6.23
C GLY A 132 -12.51 8.82 -5.37
N ASP A 133 -12.02 8.49 -4.19
CA ASP A 133 -12.75 7.70 -3.20
C ASP A 133 -12.59 8.30 -1.79
N PRO A 134 -13.45 9.26 -1.41
CA PRO A 134 -13.36 9.92 -0.09
C PRO A 134 -13.49 8.94 1.10
N GLU A 135 -14.11 7.78 0.90
CA GLU A 135 -14.23 6.77 1.95
C GLU A 135 -12.90 6.09 2.27
N SER A 136 -11.89 6.25 1.42
CA SER A 136 -10.58 5.60 1.59
C SER A 136 -9.61 6.36 2.51
N PHE A 137 -9.89 7.67 2.79
CA PHE A 137 -8.96 8.54 3.52
C PHE A 137 -9.65 9.46 4.52
#